data_76f46f2a79e5984e439986255dda4147
#
_entry.id   76f46f2a79e5984e439986255dda4147
#
_cell.length_a   1.000
_cell.length_b   1.000
_cell.length_c   1.000
_cell.angle_alpha   90.00
_cell.angle_beta   90.00
_cell.angle_gamma   90.00
#
_symmetry.space_group_name_H-M   'P 1'
#
loop_
_entity.id
_entity.type
_entity.pdbx_description
1 polymer ?
#
loop_
_entity_poly.entity_id
_entity_poly.type
_entity_poly.pdbx_seq_one_letter_code
_entity_poly.pdbx_strand_id
1 'polypeptide(L)'
;MTNFTRREILAAFLGAPIALAACRRNTAPPFPEGEIVGTSDVFGHRLRDGLRVEVPSDAWTNVPIVIVGGGIAGLTAAWHLQKSGFHDFVLIELENAPGGTSRSGSNRVVSYPWGAHYIPAPMKENVALVSLLDEMGVLEGKDAEGEPVVGEQFLCRDPEERIFYKGRWYEGLYLHPGATEEDKRQLDKFNAELGKWITWRDARGRRAFTLPVSTCSDDAEVTALDRISIKEWMDQRGLNSPRLVWWVDYACRDDYGMTVDQTSAWAGLFYFCSRVAKPGVESQSLITWPEGNGRIVNHLFEKGKDRVQLDRAAVELIPKERGVEVVTVDREGRNPRGLRAQRVIFAAPQFMARYVVRPYRDNPPAHVGEFQFGSWMVANLTLRDRPKLSPRDFPLAWDNVLYESPSLGYVVATHQRGRDHGPTVLTYYYPLCDENPRIARTRLLEAGWREWAEVALTDLERAHPDIRSLVERFDVMRWGHAMIRPRTGFMWGTARREGAKPFRSIHFAHSELSGVALFEEAFDVGLRVAEEVRLSLV
;
A
#
# COMPACT_ATOMS: atom_id res chain seq x y z
N MET A 1 66.88 -35.66 25.43
CA MET A 1 65.67 -35.00 26.01
C MET A 1 65.92 -33.53 26.01
N THR A 2 65.32 -32.83 25.06
CA THR A 2 65.42 -31.37 24.87
C THR A 2 64.54 -30.65 25.90
N ASN A 3 65.16 -29.99 26.86
CA ASN A 3 64.46 -29.22 27.88
C ASN A 3 63.94 -27.93 27.30
N PHE A 4 62.62 -27.82 27.17
CA PHE A 4 61.96 -26.52 26.80
C PHE A 4 62.09 -25.54 27.98
N THR A 5 62.51 -24.34 27.70
CA THR A 5 62.54 -23.25 28.67
C THR A 5 61.13 -22.72 28.98
N ARG A 6 60.95 -22.20 30.22
CA ARG A 6 59.67 -21.57 30.62
C ARG A 6 59.15 -20.52 29.61
N ARG A 7 60.06 -19.85 28.90
CA ARG A 7 59.74 -18.81 27.91
C ARG A 7 59.19 -19.40 26.60
N GLU A 8 59.67 -20.59 26.19
CA GLU A 8 59.19 -21.31 25.00
C GLU A 8 57.81 -21.93 25.22
N ILE A 9 57.53 -22.39 26.44
CA ILE A 9 56.23 -22.91 26.84
C ILE A 9 55.20 -21.77 26.91
N LEU A 10 55.55 -20.60 27.45
CA LEU A 10 54.70 -19.43 27.47
C LEU A 10 54.42 -18.87 26.05
N ALA A 11 55.40 -18.89 25.17
CA ALA A 11 55.22 -18.47 23.79
C ALA A 11 54.28 -19.42 22.99
N ALA A 12 54.36 -20.73 23.25
CA ALA A 12 53.47 -21.73 22.68
C ALA A 12 52.01 -21.57 23.19
N PHE A 13 51.81 -21.23 24.45
CA PHE A 13 50.49 -20.99 25.03
C PHE A 13 49.87 -19.64 24.59
N LEU A 14 50.66 -18.59 24.35
CA LEU A 14 50.17 -17.31 23.86
C LEU A 14 49.92 -17.27 22.35
N GLY A 15 50.59 -18.12 21.59
CA GLY A 15 50.37 -18.26 20.14
C GLY A 15 49.19 -19.14 19.73
N ALA A 16 48.78 -20.09 20.59
CA ALA A 16 47.70 -21.04 20.27
C ALA A 16 46.30 -20.38 20.10
N PRO A 17 45.89 -19.40 20.90
CA PRO A 17 44.61 -18.76 20.66
C PRO A 17 44.57 -17.86 19.38
N ILE A 18 45.72 -17.32 18.94
CA ILE A 18 45.81 -16.51 17.74
C ILE A 18 45.76 -17.39 16.49
N ALA A 19 46.35 -18.57 16.50
CA ALA A 19 46.28 -19.52 15.39
C ALA A 19 44.89 -20.15 15.24
N LEU A 20 44.16 -20.40 16.33
CA LEU A 20 42.78 -20.88 16.30
C LEU A 20 41.78 -19.79 15.91
N ALA A 21 42.05 -18.53 16.20
CA ALA A 21 41.25 -17.40 15.71
C ALA A 21 41.47 -17.11 14.22
N ALA A 22 42.68 -17.32 13.71
CA ALA A 22 42.99 -17.15 12.29
C ALA A 22 42.38 -18.24 11.36
N CYS A 23 41.99 -19.40 11.93
CA CYS A 23 41.36 -20.49 11.19
C CYS A 23 39.83 -20.43 11.13
N ARG A 24 39.18 -19.50 11.80
CA ARG A 24 37.81 -19.12 11.45
C ARG A 24 37.89 -18.26 10.19
N ARG A 25 37.89 -18.89 9.04
CA ARG A 25 37.48 -18.23 7.79
C ARG A 25 36.08 -17.66 8.08
N ASN A 26 36.00 -16.35 8.29
CA ASN A 26 34.74 -15.61 8.16
C ASN A 26 34.36 -15.72 6.68
N THR A 27 33.83 -16.85 6.26
CA THR A 27 33.10 -16.92 5.01
C THR A 27 31.87 -16.07 5.26
N ALA A 28 31.79 -14.93 4.57
CA ALA A 28 30.56 -14.14 4.55
C ALA A 28 29.39 -15.12 4.36
N PRO A 29 28.27 -14.94 5.08
CA PRO A 29 27.12 -15.80 4.89
C PRO A 29 26.75 -15.82 3.40
N PRO A 30 26.34 -16.96 2.84
CA PRO A 30 25.95 -17.04 1.45
C PRO A 30 24.82 -16.04 1.21
N PHE A 31 24.86 -15.39 0.04
CA PHE A 31 23.78 -14.47 -0.35
C PHE A 31 22.47 -15.28 -0.43
N PRO A 32 21.33 -14.78 0.10
CA PRO A 32 20.09 -15.54 0.14
C PRO A 32 19.61 -15.91 -1.26
N GLU A 33 18.79 -16.94 -1.38
CA GLU A 33 18.01 -17.21 -2.58
C GLU A 33 16.88 -16.19 -2.74
N GLY A 34 16.34 -16.08 -3.95
CA GLY A 34 15.18 -15.24 -4.22
C GLY A 34 15.05 -14.79 -5.66
N GLU A 35 14.02 -14.03 -5.91
CA GLU A 35 13.68 -13.58 -7.27
C GLU A 35 12.90 -12.25 -7.25
N ILE A 36 12.80 -11.59 -8.40
CA ILE A 36 11.81 -10.55 -8.61
C ILE A 36 10.50 -11.25 -8.96
N VAL A 37 9.54 -11.14 -8.04
CA VAL A 37 8.15 -11.53 -8.28
C VAL A 37 7.40 -10.30 -8.74
N GLY A 38 6.35 -10.45 -9.53
CA GLY A 38 5.78 -9.19 -9.82
C GLY A 38 4.56 -9.13 -10.70
N THR A 39 4.23 -7.90 -10.96
CA THR A 39 3.20 -7.51 -11.89
C THR A 39 3.67 -7.77 -13.32
N SER A 40 2.71 -7.98 -14.23
CA SER A 40 3.00 -8.20 -15.66
C SER A 40 3.38 -6.90 -16.38
N ASP A 41 4.48 -6.26 -15.94
CA ASP A 41 4.99 -5.01 -16.51
C ASP A 41 5.32 -5.15 -17.99
N VAL A 42 5.88 -6.28 -18.42
CA VAL A 42 6.16 -6.60 -19.83
C VAL A 42 4.89 -6.54 -20.67
N PHE A 43 3.77 -7.10 -20.18
CA PHE A 43 2.49 -7.02 -20.89
C PHE A 43 1.94 -5.59 -20.92
N GLY A 44 2.02 -4.87 -19.80
CA GLY A 44 1.65 -3.45 -19.72
C GLY A 44 2.42 -2.58 -20.71
N HIS A 45 3.73 -2.84 -20.89
CA HIS A 45 4.56 -2.16 -21.89
C HIS A 45 4.14 -2.49 -23.32
N ARG A 46 3.76 -3.72 -23.64
CA ARG A 46 3.20 -4.07 -24.95
C ARG A 46 1.92 -3.31 -25.27
N LEU A 47 1.03 -3.08 -24.28
CA LEU A 47 -0.14 -2.24 -24.44
C LEU A 47 0.24 -0.79 -24.75
N ARG A 48 1.18 -0.23 -23.98
CA ARG A 48 1.74 1.11 -24.21
C ARG A 48 2.34 1.25 -25.61
N ASP A 49 3.05 0.22 -26.06
CA ASP A 49 3.75 0.20 -27.35
C ASP A 49 2.81 -0.16 -28.53
N GLY A 50 1.51 -0.24 -28.26
CA GLY A 50 0.49 -0.30 -29.30
C GLY A 50 0.03 -1.69 -29.71
N LEU A 51 0.07 -2.66 -28.80
CA LEU A 51 -0.49 -4.01 -29.06
C LEU A 51 -1.90 -3.90 -29.66
N ARG A 52 -2.12 -4.56 -30.80
CA ARG A 52 -3.41 -4.72 -31.47
C ARG A 52 -3.67 -6.19 -31.69
N VAL A 53 -4.92 -6.57 -31.56
CA VAL A 53 -5.35 -7.95 -31.72
C VAL A 53 -6.70 -7.97 -32.45
N GLU A 54 -6.81 -8.84 -33.43
CA GLU A 54 -8.08 -9.11 -34.11
C GLU A 54 -8.78 -10.27 -33.43
N VAL A 55 -10.08 -10.09 -33.19
CA VAL A 55 -10.92 -11.12 -32.59
C VAL A 55 -11.68 -11.84 -33.70
N PRO A 56 -11.57 -13.18 -33.80
CA PRO A 56 -12.39 -13.97 -34.73
C PRO A 56 -13.89 -13.69 -34.55
N SER A 57 -14.63 -13.73 -35.63
CA SER A 57 -16.06 -13.40 -35.64
C SER A 57 -16.91 -14.28 -34.72
N ASP A 58 -16.50 -15.53 -34.53
CA ASP A 58 -17.12 -16.54 -33.67
C ASP A 58 -16.67 -16.49 -32.20
N ALA A 59 -15.65 -15.65 -31.89
CA ALA A 59 -15.09 -15.49 -30.54
C ALA A 59 -15.69 -14.32 -29.74
N TRP A 60 -16.88 -13.82 -30.14
CA TRP A 60 -17.61 -12.74 -29.47
C TRP A 60 -18.75 -13.26 -28.61
N THR A 61 -18.84 -12.77 -27.37
CA THR A 61 -19.90 -13.08 -26.41
C THR A 61 -20.57 -11.81 -25.90
N ASN A 62 -21.88 -11.82 -25.70
CA ASN A 62 -22.61 -10.71 -25.11
C ASN A 62 -22.63 -10.86 -23.58
N VAL A 63 -22.35 -9.77 -22.88
CA VAL A 63 -22.34 -9.69 -21.41
C VAL A 63 -22.87 -8.32 -21.00
N PRO A 64 -23.87 -8.22 -20.12
CA PRO A 64 -24.40 -6.90 -19.70
C PRO A 64 -23.32 -5.99 -19.08
N ILE A 65 -22.50 -6.51 -18.17
CA ILE A 65 -21.43 -5.74 -17.50
C ILE A 65 -20.09 -6.46 -17.63
N VAL A 66 -19.06 -5.76 -18.05
CA VAL A 66 -17.66 -6.18 -17.96
C VAL A 66 -16.94 -5.29 -16.96
N ILE A 67 -16.29 -5.92 -15.97
CA ILE A 67 -15.41 -5.25 -15.01
C ILE A 67 -13.96 -5.52 -15.45
N VAL A 68 -13.16 -4.48 -15.63
CA VAL A 68 -11.75 -4.55 -16.04
C VAL A 68 -10.85 -4.21 -14.87
N GLY A 69 -10.16 -5.21 -14.33
CA GLY A 69 -9.26 -5.11 -13.18
C GLY A 69 -9.83 -5.74 -11.92
N GLY A 70 -9.07 -6.67 -11.32
CA GLY A 70 -9.40 -7.43 -10.11
C GLY A 70 -8.73 -6.89 -8.85
N GLY A 71 -8.41 -5.58 -8.79
CA GLY A 71 -8.06 -4.88 -7.55
C GLY A 71 -9.26 -4.69 -6.63
N ILE A 72 -9.08 -4.05 -5.48
CA ILE A 72 -10.17 -3.84 -4.51
C ILE A 72 -11.40 -3.20 -5.15
N ALA A 73 -11.24 -2.14 -5.95
CA ALA A 73 -12.39 -1.48 -6.56
C ALA A 73 -13.21 -2.42 -7.49
N GLY A 74 -12.54 -3.22 -8.32
CA GLY A 74 -13.22 -4.17 -9.21
C GLY A 74 -13.85 -5.34 -8.46
N LEU A 75 -13.17 -5.90 -7.47
CA LEU A 75 -13.71 -6.96 -6.62
C LEU A 75 -14.92 -6.47 -5.80
N THR A 76 -14.84 -5.25 -5.27
CA THR A 76 -15.95 -4.61 -4.56
C THR A 76 -17.15 -4.39 -5.48
N ALA A 77 -16.90 -3.93 -6.71
CA ALA A 77 -17.97 -3.79 -7.70
C ALA A 77 -18.66 -5.13 -8.00
N ALA A 78 -17.87 -6.20 -8.19
CA ALA A 78 -18.40 -7.55 -8.40
C ALA A 78 -19.20 -8.05 -7.18
N TRP A 79 -18.68 -7.89 -5.98
CA TRP A 79 -19.37 -8.26 -4.72
C TRP A 79 -20.68 -7.48 -4.56
N HIS A 80 -20.68 -6.16 -4.80
CA HIS A 80 -21.88 -5.33 -4.68
C HIS A 80 -22.96 -5.71 -5.69
N LEU A 81 -22.60 -5.94 -6.96
CA LEU A 81 -23.55 -6.40 -7.98
C LEU A 81 -24.21 -7.70 -7.56
N GLN A 82 -23.46 -8.70 -7.10
CA GLN A 82 -24.01 -9.96 -6.61
C GLN A 82 -24.93 -9.78 -5.40
N LYS A 83 -24.49 -9.00 -4.40
CA LYS A 83 -25.28 -8.70 -3.20
C LYS A 83 -26.60 -8.00 -3.54
N SER A 84 -26.62 -7.23 -4.63
CA SER A 84 -27.80 -6.56 -5.17
C SER A 84 -28.65 -7.45 -6.10
N GLY A 85 -28.34 -8.74 -6.24
CA GLY A 85 -29.06 -9.70 -7.06
C GLY A 85 -28.74 -9.62 -8.56
N PHE A 86 -27.72 -8.89 -8.96
CA PHE A 86 -27.27 -8.81 -10.35
C PHE A 86 -26.09 -9.77 -10.59
N HIS A 87 -26.33 -10.87 -11.33
CA HIS A 87 -25.36 -11.97 -11.49
C HIS A 87 -24.76 -12.08 -12.90
N ASP A 88 -25.24 -11.28 -13.85
CA ASP A 88 -24.80 -11.37 -15.24
C ASP A 88 -23.71 -10.36 -15.57
N PHE A 89 -22.51 -10.63 -15.09
CA PHE A 89 -21.30 -9.86 -15.35
C PHE A 89 -20.06 -10.76 -15.46
N VAL A 90 -18.99 -10.22 -16.00
CA VAL A 90 -17.66 -10.83 -16.04
C VAL A 90 -16.62 -9.82 -15.52
N LEU A 91 -15.77 -10.26 -14.60
CA LEU A 91 -14.57 -9.53 -14.19
C LEU A 91 -13.35 -10.17 -14.87
N ILE A 92 -12.51 -9.36 -15.51
CA ILE A 92 -11.25 -9.79 -16.12
C ILE A 92 -10.08 -9.19 -15.36
N GLU A 93 -9.08 -10.03 -15.05
CA GLU A 93 -7.85 -9.65 -14.33
C GLU A 93 -6.64 -10.18 -15.09
N LEU A 94 -5.66 -9.31 -15.35
CA LEU A 94 -4.42 -9.64 -16.05
C LEU A 94 -3.56 -10.66 -15.30
N GLU A 95 -3.51 -10.54 -13.98
CA GLU A 95 -2.66 -11.38 -13.15
C GLU A 95 -3.31 -12.74 -12.84
N ASN A 96 -2.48 -13.69 -12.40
CA ASN A 96 -2.93 -15.02 -11.97
C ASN A 96 -3.54 -15.01 -10.55
N ALA A 97 -3.56 -13.87 -9.89
CA ALA A 97 -4.18 -13.68 -8.59
C ALA A 97 -4.79 -12.28 -8.51
N PRO A 98 -5.96 -12.13 -7.88
CA PRO A 98 -6.62 -10.84 -7.71
C PRO A 98 -5.96 -10.02 -6.60
N GLY A 99 -6.41 -8.76 -6.45
CA GLY A 99 -6.13 -7.91 -5.29
C GLY A 99 -5.32 -6.65 -5.60
N GLY A 100 -4.66 -6.55 -6.77
CA GLY A 100 -3.82 -5.39 -7.07
C GLY A 100 -2.73 -5.19 -6.00
N THR A 101 -2.61 -3.99 -5.44
CA THR A 101 -1.64 -3.68 -4.35
C THR A 101 -2.04 -4.27 -2.99
N SER A 102 -3.24 -4.82 -2.84
CA SER A 102 -3.70 -5.53 -1.64
C SER A 102 -3.49 -7.05 -1.72
N ARG A 103 -2.82 -7.56 -2.77
CA ARG A 103 -2.54 -9.00 -2.89
C ARG A 103 -1.54 -9.48 -1.83
N SER A 104 -1.64 -10.76 -1.50
CA SER A 104 -0.73 -11.45 -0.57
C SER A 104 0.05 -12.56 -1.26
N GLY A 105 1.09 -13.02 -0.59
CA GLY A 105 1.79 -14.24 -0.87
C GLY A 105 1.79 -15.17 0.34
N SER A 106 2.34 -16.36 0.18
CA SER A 106 2.52 -17.30 1.28
C SER A 106 3.72 -18.21 1.04
N ASN A 107 4.30 -18.68 2.12
CA ASN A 107 5.35 -19.70 2.09
C ASN A 107 5.14 -20.70 3.26
N ARG A 108 6.13 -21.59 3.49
CA ARG A 108 6.07 -22.57 4.57
C ARG A 108 5.96 -21.98 5.99
N VAL A 109 6.31 -20.70 6.18
CA VAL A 109 6.32 -20.05 7.49
C VAL A 109 4.97 -19.38 7.75
N VAL A 110 4.52 -18.51 6.84
CA VAL A 110 3.32 -17.67 7.01
C VAL A 110 2.88 -17.07 5.69
N SER A 111 1.64 -16.61 5.61
CA SER A 111 1.19 -15.67 4.59
C SER A 111 1.72 -14.26 4.89
N TYR A 112 1.93 -13.44 3.87
CA TYR A 112 2.49 -12.09 4.00
C TYR A 112 1.91 -11.15 2.93
N PRO A 113 1.88 -9.83 3.18
CA PRO A 113 1.41 -8.86 2.20
C PRO A 113 2.46 -8.59 1.12
N TRP A 114 2.00 -8.17 -0.07
CA TRP A 114 2.84 -7.58 -1.10
C TRP A 114 2.65 -6.07 -1.25
N GLY A 115 1.85 -5.45 -0.41
CA GLY A 115 1.57 -4.02 -0.37
C GLY A 115 0.73 -3.68 0.85
N ALA A 116 -0.53 -3.29 0.67
CA ALA A 116 -1.42 -2.90 1.76
C ALA A 116 -1.58 -4.02 2.81
N HIS A 117 -1.37 -3.69 4.08
CA HIS A 117 -1.23 -4.69 5.13
C HIS A 117 -2.08 -4.44 6.38
N TYR A 118 -2.83 -3.35 6.42
CA TYR A 118 -3.79 -3.03 7.48
C TYR A 118 -4.93 -2.15 6.97
N ILE A 119 -5.97 -2.03 7.77
CA ILE A 119 -6.97 -0.97 7.68
C ILE A 119 -7.23 -0.42 9.09
N PRO A 120 -7.55 0.86 9.27
CA PRO A 120 -8.05 1.36 10.54
C PRO A 120 -9.45 0.78 10.82
N ALA A 121 -9.78 0.57 12.08
CA ALA A 121 -11.14 0.21 12.48
C ALA A 121 -12.11 1.28 11.96
N PRO A 122 -13.20 0.91 11.29
CA PRO A 122 -14.11 1.89 10.71
C PRO A 122 -14.87 2.64 11.78
N MET A 123 -15.12 3.92 11.56
CA MET A 123 -16.13 4.65 12.31
C MET A 123 -17.53 4.25 11.83
N LYS A 124 -18.55 4.38 12.69
CA LYS A 124 -19.96 4.00 12.38
C LYS A 124 -20.53 4.68 11.15
N GLU A 125 -20.02 5.84 10.77
CA GLU A 125 -20.44 6.58 9.57
C GLU A 125 -20.05 5.87 8.28
N ASN A 126 -19.00 5.03 8.29
CA ASN A 126 -18.62 4.20 7.15
C ASN A 126 -19.45 2.92 7.09
N VAL A 127 -20.77 3.07 6.91
CA VAL A 127 -21.76 1.98 6.95
C VAL A 127 -21.42 0.83 6.04
N ALA A 128 -20.88 1.11 4.86
CA ALA A 128 -20.54 0.10 3.87
C ALA A 128 -19.38 -0.80 4.33
N LEU A 129 -18.31 -0.19 4.87
CA LEU A 129 -17.17 -0.96 5.40
C LEU A 129 -17.54 -1.71 6.67
N VAL A 130 -18.35 -1.10 7.56
CA VAL A 130 -18.91 -1.80 8.74
C VAL A 130 -19.68 -3.04 8.30
N SER A 131 -20.54 -2.94 7.25
CA SER A 131 -21.29 -4.10 6.74
C SER A 131 -20.40 -5.18 6.14
N LEU A 132 -19.28 -4.83 5.49
CA LEU A 132 -18.32 -5.80 4.97
C LEU A 132 -17.60 -6.53 6.10
N LEU A 133 -17.12 -5.80 7.10
CA LEU A 133 -16.39 -6.39 8.23
C LEU A 133 -17.28 -7.25 9.13
N ASP A 134 -18.56 -6.88 9.27
CA ASP A 134 -19.57 -7.70 9.92
C ASP A 134 -19.81 -9.03 9.14
N GLU A 135 -19.96 -8.95 7.81
CA GLU A 135 -20.06 -10.13 6.93
C GLU A 135 -18.82 -11.05 7.02
N MET A 136 -17.65 -10.45 7.25
CA MET A 136 -16.40 -11.20 7.44
C MET A 136 -16.26 -11.79 8.86
N GLY A 137 -17.15 -11.48 9.79
CA GLY A 137 -17.07 -11.89 11.19
C GLY A 137 -15.93 -11.20 11.96
N VAL A 138 -15.55 -9.99 11.55
CA VAL A 138 -14.50 -9.19 12.19
C VAL A 138 -15.06 -8.36 13.34
N LEU A 139 -16.34 -8.03 13.29
CA LEU A 139 -17.02 -7.24 14.31
C LEU A 139 -17.75 -8.12 15.34
N GLU A 140 -17.71 -7.74 16.60
CA GLU A 140 -18.40 -8.40 17.72
C GLU A 140 -19.66 -7.67 18.19
N GLY A 141 -19.99 -6.53 17.56
CA GLY A 141 -21.16 -5.73 17.87
C GLY A 141 -20.89 -4.22 17.83
N LYS A 142 -21.55 -3.49 18.71
CA LYS A 142 -21.42 -2.02 18.85
C LYS A 142 -21.28 -1.67 20.32
N ASP A 143 -20.50 -0.62 20.59
CA ASP A 143 -20.38 -0.04 21.93
C ASP A 143 -21.61 0.83 22.32
N ALA A 144 -21.55 1.46 23.48
CA ALA A 144 -22.62 2.33 24.01
C ALA A 144 -22.86 3.58 23.14
N GLU A 145 -21.85 4.04 22.40
CA GLU A 145 -21.90 5.17 21.48
C GLU A 145 -22.31 4.75 20.06
N GLY A 146 -22.50 3.44 19.83
CA GLY A 146 -22.88 2.85 18.55
C GLY A 146 -21.71 2.67 17.58
N GLU A 147 -20.47 2.82 18.04
CA GLU A 147 -19.28 2.53 17.24
C GLU A 147 -19.10 1.00 17.11
N PRO A 148 -18.61 0.52 15.96
CA PRO A 148 -18.36 -0.91 15.76
C PRO A 148 -17.22 -1.41 16.66
N VAL A 149 -17.44 -2.53 17.32
CA VAL A 149 -16.44 -3.21 18.16
C VAL A 149 -15.76 -4.29 17.33
N VAL A 150 -14.46 -4.14 17.12
CA VAL A 150 -13.63 -5.13 16.41
C VAL A 150 -13.21 -6.24 17.37
N GLY A 151 -13.29 -7.50 16.94
CA GLY A 151 -12.81 -8.63 17.74
C GLY A 151 -11.29 -8.51 18.00
N GLU A 152 -10.89 -8.73 19.28
CA GLU A 152 -9.51 -8.52 19.74
C GLU A 152 -8.47 -9.28 18.88
N GLN A 153 -8.82 -10.47 18.39
CA GLN A 153 -7.95 -11.29 17.53
C GLN A 153 -7.63 -10.67 16.17
N PHE A 154 -8.34 -9.62 15.75
CA PHE A 154 -8.14 -8.90 14.50
C PHE A 154 -7.43 -7.56 14.69
N LEU A 155 -7.40 -7.05 15.92
CA LEU A 155 -6.64 -5.84 16.25
C LEU A 155 -5.14 -6.12 16.20
N CYS A 156 -4.37 -5.12 15.79
CA CYS A 156 -2.91 -5.22 15.86
C CYS A 156 -2.48 -5.48 17.31
N ARG A 157 -1.71 -6.53 17.52
CA ARG A 157 -1.22 -6.93 18.84
C ARG A 157 -0.06 -6.04 19.28
N ASP A 158 0.03 -5.76 20.56
CA ASP A 158 1.20 -5.09 21.15
C ASP A 158 2.47 -5.96 21.10
N PRO A 159 3.64 -5.33 20.93
CA PRO A 159 3.86 -3.93 20.63
C PRO A 159 3.58 -3.63 19.16
N GLU A 160 2.82 -2.55 18.89
CA GLU A 160 2.40 -2.19 17.54
C GLU A 160 3.55 -1.59 16.72
N GLU A 161 4.23 -0.58 17.27
CA GLU A 161 5.21 0.23 16.55
C GLU A 161 6.49 0.46 17.37
N ARG A 162 7.64 0.51 16.68
CA ARG A 162 8.90 0.94 17.28
C ARG A 162 9.82 1.62 16.27
N ILE A 163 10.72 2.46 16.78
CA ILE A 163 11.67 3.23 15.99
C ILE A 163 13.13 2.94 16.40
N PHE A 164 13.99 2.70 15.41
CA PHE A 164 15.42 2.53 15.63
C PHE A 164 16.17 3.84 15.45
N TYR A 165 16.91 4.26 16.50
CA TYR A 165 17.72 5.45 16.46
C TYR A 165 19.01 5.30 17.27
N LYS A 166 20.14 5.64 16.68
CA LYS A 166 21.47 5.60 17.33
C LYS A 166 21.77 4.30 18.08
N GLY A 167 21.52 3.16 17.43
CA GLY A 167 21.84 1.84 17.95
C GLY A 167 20.84 1.29 18.98
N ARG A 168 19.65 1.88 19.12
CA ARG A 168 18.62 1.45 20.06
C ARG A 168 17.22 1.52 19.45
N TRP A 169 16.36 0.64 19.95
CA TRP A 169 14.94 0.64 19.67
C TRP A 169 14.15 1.37 20.76
N TYR A 170 13.15 2.15 20.35
CA TYR A 170 12.24 2.89 21.21
C TYR A 170 10.80 2.66 20.75
N GLU A 171 9.87 2.72 21.70
CA GLU A 171 8.43 2.56 21.44
C GLU A 171 7.87 3.73 20.60
N GLY A 172 6.90 3.41 19.71
CA GLY A 172 6.18 4.36 18.89
C GLY A 172 6.99 4.93 17.72
N LEU A 173 6.36 5.80 16.94
CA LEU A 173 6.96 6.40 15.73
C LEU A 173 7.47 7.83 15.93
N TYR A 174 7.06 8.52 17.00
CA TYR A 174 7.66 9.82 17.33
C TYR A 174 8.88 9.63 18.23
N LEU A 175 10.01 10.19 17.81
CA LEU A 175 11.28 10.05 18.55
C LEU A 175 11.31 10.96 19.79
N HIS A 176 10.82 10.50 20.94
CA HIS A 176 10.86 11.21 22.22
C HIS A 176 12.25 11.29 22.86
N PRO A 177 13.10 10.25 22.83
CA PRO A 177 14.40 10.27 23.49
C PRO A 177 15.30 11.40 23.01
N GLY A 178 15.79 12.23 23.96
CA GLY A 178 16.64 13.39 23.67
C GLY A 178 15.90 14.57 23.01
N ALA A 179 14.55 14.60 23.07
CA ALA A 179 13.78 15.75 22.65
C ALA A 179 14.04 16.97 23.57
N THR A 180 14.25 18.13 22.95
CA THR A 180 14.38 19.40 23.66
C THR A 180 13.02 19.94 24.11
N GLU A 181 12.99 20.94 24.99
CA GLU A 181 11.73 21.61 25.35
C GLU A 181 11.07 22.29 24.13
N GLU A 182 11.87 22.73 23.17
CA GLU A 182 11.36 23.27 21.90
C GLU A 182 10.68 22.20 21.07
N ASP A 183 11.26 21.00 20.95
CA ASP A 183 10.66 19.87 20.22
C ASP A 183 9.31 19.51 20.83
N LYS A 184 9.22 19.43 22.17
CA LYS A 184 7.97 19.12 22.90
C LYS A 184 6.91 20.21 22.65
N ARG A 185 7.29 21.49 22.78
CA ARG A 185 6.38 22.62 22.57
C ARG A 185 5.84 22.62 21.13
N GLN A 186 6.66 22.33 20.13
CA GLN A 186 6.22 22.26 18.75
C GLN A 186 5.31 21.06 18.50
N LEU A 187 5.57 19.91 19.13
CA LEU A 187 4.67 18.75 19.08
C LEU A 187 3.30 19.08 19.68
N ASP A 188 3.28 19.70 20.87
CA ASP A 188 2.03 20.15 21.52
C ASP A 188 1.26 21.13 20.65
N LYS A 189 1.96 22.08 20.02
CA LYS A 189 1.36 23.04 19.09
C LYS A 189 0.79 22.34 17.85
N PHE A 190 1.49 21.36 17.30
CA PHE A 190 1.01 20.57 16.17
C PHE A 190 -0.27 19.80 16.55
N ASN A 191 -0.26 19.12 17.68
CA ASN A 191 -1.44 18.40 18.19
C ASN A 191 -2.62 19.34 18.43
N ALA A 192 -2.39 20.55 18.93
CA ALA A 192 -3.43 21.57 19.08
C ALA A 192 -4.03 22.02 17.73
N GLU A 193 -3.20 22.16 16.68
CA GLU A 193 -3.66 22.46 15.32
C GLU A 193 -4.48 21.28 14.75
N LEU A 194 -4.02 20.02 14.94
CA LEU A 194 -4.80 18.84 14.54
C LEU A 194 -6.15 18.80 15.26
N GLY A 195 -6.19 19.12 16.57
CA GLY A 195 -7.41 19.18 17.35
C GLY A 195 -8.47 20.13 16.77
N LYS A 196 -8.05 21.26 16.21
CA LYS A 196 -8.96 22.19 15.51
C LYS A 196 -9.60 21.50 14.29
N TRP A 197 -8.80 20.82 13.46
CA TRP A 197 -9.29 20.15 12.26
C TRP A 197 -10.15 18.92 12.56
N ILE A 198 -9.84 18.18 13.61
CA ILE A 198 -10.64 17.01 14.05
C ILE A 198 -12.06 17.46 14.48
N THR A 199 -12.17 18.62 15.15
CA THR A 199 -13.46 19.17 15.60
C THR A 199 -14.17 20.01 14.54
N TRP A 200 -13.48 20.43 13.49
CA TRP A 200 -14.03 21.29 12.45
C TRP A 200 -15.24 20.63 11.75
N ARG A 201 -16.27 21.43 11.49
CA ARG A 201 -17.48 21.00 10.76
C ARG A 201 -17.94 22.12 9.85
N ASP A 202 -18.41 21.77 8.65
CA ASP A 202 -19.07 22.71 7.76
C ASP A 202 -20.53 23.00 8.18
N ALA A 203 -21.21 23.89 7.46
CA ALA A 203 -22.60 24.23 7.70
C ALA A 203 -23.57 23.03 7.54
N ARG A 204 -23.15 21.95 6.90
CA ARG A 204 -23.90 20.68 6.77
C ARG A 204 -23.53 19.66 7.85
N GLY A 205 -22.64 20.01 8.78
CA GLY A 205 -22.14 19.13 9.83
C GLY A 205 -21.06 18.13 9.37
N ARG A 206 -20.56 18.21 8.13
CA ARG A 206 -19.53 17.30 7.62
C ARG A 206 -18.17 17.66 8.23
N ARG A 207 -17.37 16.63 8.51
CA ARG A 207 -15.98 16.77 8.97
C ARG A 207 -15.09 17.31 7.86
N ALA A 208 -14.00 18.00 8.23
CA ALA A 208 -12.96 18.38 7.30
C ALA A 208 -12.31 17.14 6.68
N PHE A 209 -12.00 16.14 7.52
CA PHE A 209 -11.33 14.91 7.17
C PHE A 209 -12.04 13.69 7.75
N THR A 210 -12.32 12.71 6.90
CA THR A 210 -12.91 11.41 7.26
C THR A 210 -12.68 10.41 6.14
N LEU A 211 -12.82 9.12 6.42
CA LEU A 211 -12.80 8.03 5.45
C LEU A 211 -14.22 7.54 5.16
N PRO A 212 -14.62 7.41 3.88
CA PRO A 212 -13.86 7.76 2.67
C PRO A 212 -13.87 9.28 2.36
N VAL A 213 -12.95 9.72 1.50
CA VAL A 213 -12.80 11.13 1.04
C VAL A 213 -14.12 11.71 0.48
N SER A 214 -14.97 10.87 -0.11
CA SER A 214 -16.27 11.28 -0.65
C SER A 214 -17.20 11.90 0.40
N THR A 215 -16.95 11.66 1.69
CA THR A 215 -17.71 12.18 2.83
C THR A 215 -17.06 13.39 3.50
N CYS A 216 -15.85 13.78 3.09
CA CYS A 216 -15.17 15.00 3.57
C CYS A 216 -15.93 16.27 3.15
N SER A 217 -15.72 17.35 3.90
CA SER A 217 -16.22 18.67 3.53
C SER A 217 -15.50 19.22 2.30
N ASP A 218 -16.25 19.80 1.38
CA ASP A 218 -15.78 20.55 0.22
C ASP A 218 -15.79 22.07 0.46
N ASP A 219 -15.85 22.51 1.72
CA ASP A 219 -15.79 23.91 2.11
C ASP A 219 -14.48 24.58 1.63
N ALA A 220 -14.57 25.89 1.33
CA ALA A 220 -13.45 26.65 0.79
C ALA A 220 -12.24 26.68 1.73
N GLU A 221 -12.45 26.69 3.05
CA GLU A 221 -11.39 26.67 4.05
C GLU A 221 -10.63 25.34 4.01
N VAL A 222 -11.34 24.21 3.92
CA VAL A 222 -10.77 22.87 3.86
C VAL A 222 -10.04 22.64 2.53
N THR A 223 -10.67 23.01 1.43
CA THR A 223 -10.10 22.80 0.07
C THR A 223 -8.92 23.72 -0.23
N ALA A 224 -8.82 24.89 0.44
CA ALA A 224 -7.68 25.78 0.31
C ALA A 224 -6.36 25.16 0.82
N LEU A 225 -6.43 24.18 1.72
CA LEU A 225 -5.25 23.43 2.19
C LEU A 225 -4.55 22.67 1.06
N ASP A 226 -5.24 22.34 -0.02
CA ASP A 226 -4.65 21.69 -1.19
C ASP A 226 -3.76 22.63 -2.04
N ARG A 227 -3.73 23.94 -1.75
CA ARG A 227 -2.96 24.91 -2.51
C ARG A 227 -1.51 25.03 -2.11
N ILE A 228 -1.13 24.50 -0.96
CA ILE A 228 0.23 24.51 -0.40
C ILE A 228 0.66 23.11 0.01
N SER A 229 1.97 22.89 0.15
CA SER A 229 2.48 21.64 0.72
C SER A 229 2.27 21.59 2.23
N ILE A 230 2.31 20.38 2.80
CA ILE A 230 2.26 20.24 4.26
C ILE A 230 3.49 20.85 4.92
N LYS A 231 4.66 20.86 4.24
CA LYS A 231 5.85 21.56 4.71
C LYS A 231 5.61 23.06 4.80
N GLU A 232 5.05 23.69 3.76
CA GLU A 232 4.70 25.12 3.79
C GLU A 232 3.68 25.44 4.86
N TRP A 233 2.68 24.56 5.06
CA TRP A 233 1.68 24.70 6.13
C TRP A 233 2.33 24.67 7.52
N MET A 234 3.31 23.78 7.74
CA MET A 234 4.10 23.69 8.97
C MET A 234 4.96 24.94 9.18
N ASP A 235 5.67 25.40 8.16
CA ASP A 235 6.55 26.57 8.21
C ASP A 235 5.78 27.86 8.57
N GLN A 236 4.61 28.07 7.99
CA GLN A 236 3.72 29.20 8.30
C GLN A 236 3.30 29.23 9.78
N ARG A 237 3.42 28.10 10.49
CA ARG A 237 3.08 27.93 11.91
C ARG A 237 4.31 27.85 12.81
N GLY A 238 5.52 27.97 12.25
CA GLY A 238 6.77 27.83 12.99
C GLY A 238 6.98 26.41 13.55
N LEU A 239 6.49 25.39 12.83
CA LEU A 239 6.64 23.97 13.14
C LEU A 239 7.82 23.40 12.35
N ASN A 240 9.03 23.59 12.87
CA ASN A 240 10.29 23.26 12.17
C ASN A 240 11.22 22.36 12.98
N SER A 241 10.77 21.80 14.12
CA SER A 241 11.53 20.80 14.86
C SER A 241 11.88 19.64 13.91
N PRO A 242 13.18 19.24 13.82
CA PRO A 242 13.59 18.15 12.93
C PRO A 242 12.85 16.84 13.22
N ARG A 243 12.49 16.58 14.47
CA ARG A 243 11.75 15.38 14.88
C ARG A 243 10.31 15.41 14.39
N LEU A 244 9.66 16.57 14.52
CA LEU A 244 8.30 16.76 14.05
C LEU A 244 8.23 16.71 12.51
N VAL A 245 9.16 17.40 11.84
CA VAL A 245 9.26 17.37 10.37
C VAL A 245 9.49 15.93 9.88
N TRP A 246 10.39 15.19 10.53
CA TRP A 246 10.64 13.79 10.19
C TRP A 246 9.39 12.92 10.35
N TRP A 247 8.64 13.08 11.45
CA TRP A 247 7.43 12.30 11.71
C TRP A 247 6.33 12.57 10.67
N VAL A 248 6.13 13.85 10.30
CA VAL A 248 5.19 14.21 9.24
C VAL A 248 5.68 13.74 7.87
N ASP A 249 6.99 13.78 7.61
CA ASP A 249 7.58 13.23 6.39
C ASP A 249 7.41 11.71 6.30
N TYR A 250 7.61 11.00 7.41
CA TYR A 250 7.35 9.57 7.50
C TYR A 250 5.90 9.26 7.12
N ALA A 251 4.92 9.96 7.71
CA ALA A 251 3.50 9.80 7.38
C ALA A 251 3.20 10.05 5.88
N CYS A 252 3.84 11.05 5.28
CA CYS A 252 3.69 11.32 3.84
C CYS A 252 4.31 10.24 2.96
N ARG A 253 5.45 9.68 3.37
CA ARG A 253 6.09 8.57 2.66
C ARG A 253 5.29 7.28 2.77
N ASP A 254 4.71 7.02 3.94
CA ASP A 254 3.92 5.83 4.23
C ASP A 254 2.60 5.82 3.44
N ASP A 255 1.75 6.82 3.61
CA ASP A 255 0.41 6.83 2.98
C ASP A 255 0.43 7.25 1.50
N TYR A 256 1.50 7.95 1.02
CA TYR A 256 1.47 8.56 -0.32
C TYR A 256 2.70 8.30 -1.19
N GLY A 257 3.78 7.73 -0.65
CA GLY A 257 5.05 7.60 -1.38
C GLY A 257 5.61 8.96 -1.80
N MET A 258 5.51 9.97 -0.94
CA MET A 258 5.91 11.36 -1.18
C MET A 258 6.61 11.93 0.05
N THR A 259 7.46 12.93 -0.17
CA THR A 259 8.06 13.71 0.92
C THR A 259 7.13 14.82 1.39
N VAL A 260 7.41 15.38 2.56
CA VAL A 260 6.61 16.43 3.20
C VAL A 260 6.46 17.70 2.33
N ASP A 261 7.47 18.04 1.53
CA ASP A 261 7.46 19.18 0.61
C ASP A 261 6.67 18.93 -0.68
N GLN A 262 6.47 17.68 -1.05
CA GLN A 262 5.72 17.26 -2.25
C GLN A 262 4.23 17.06 -1.97
N THR A 263 3.88 16.69 -0.74
CA THR A 263 2.51 16.31 -0.34
C THR A 263 1.68 17.56 -0.06
N SER A 264 0.45 17.59 -0.59
CA SER A 264 -0.54 18.62 -0.28
C SER A 264 -0.79 18.71 1.24
N ALA A 265 -0.95 19.92 1.76
CA ALA A 265 -1.30 20.10 3.18
C ALA A 265 -2.65 19.47 3.51
N TRP A 266 -3.57 19.43 2.58
CA TRP A 266 -4.83 18.70 2.75
C TRP A 266 -4.57 17.21 3.03
N ALA A 267 -3.75 16.56 2.20
CA ALA A 267 -3.44 15.15 2.35
C ALA A 267 -2.62 14.86 3.62
N GLY A 268 -1.62 15.72 3.94
CA GLY A 268 -0.85 15.57 5.17
C GLY A 268 -1.72 15.66 6.43
N LEU A 269 -2.66 16.62 6.49
CA LEU A 269 -3.61 16.73 7.59
C LEU A 269 -4.65 15.60 7.60
N PHE A 270 -5.06 15.12 6.43
CA PHE A 270 -5.97 13.99 6.30
C PHE A 270 -5.41 12.73 6.99
N TYR A 271 -4.11 12.44 6.83
CA TYR A 271 -3.46 11.32 7.53
C TYR A 271 -3.70 11.37 9.04
N PHE A 272 -3.44 12.53 9.66
CA PHE A 272 -3.52 12.69 11.12
C PHE A 272 -4.95 12.87 11.67
N CYS A 273 -5.89 13.34 10.84
CA CYS A 273 -7.22 13.73 11.33
C CYS A 273 -8.35 12.78 10.94
N SER A 274 -8.24 12.06 9.82
CA SER A 274 -9.34 11.24 9.31
C SER A 274 -9.63 10.00 10.15
N ARG A 275 -8.61 9.50 10.86
CA ARG A 275 -8.64 8.28 11.68
C ARG A 275 -8.82 8.56 13.18
N VAL A 276 -9.14 9.79 13.55
CA VAL A 276 -9.29 10.21 14.96
C VAL A 276 -10.71 10.71 15.22
N ALA A 277 -11.40 10.11 16.19
CA ALA A 277 -12.79 10.45 16.48
C ALA A 277 -12.92 11.79 17.23
N LYS A 278 -12.05 12.06 18.21
CA LYS A 278 -12.05 13.25 19.07
C LYS A 278 -10.62 13.71 19.36
N PRO A 279 -10.37 15.00 19.61
CA PRO A 279 -9.04 15.49 20.02
C PRO A 279 -8.57 14.81 21.31
N GLY A 280 -7.28 14.49 21.36
CA GLY A 280 -6.66 13.90 22.55
C GLY A 280 -6.94 12.41 22.77
N VAL A 281 -7.65 11.76 21.85
CA VAL A 281 -7.75 10.29 21.80
C VAL A 281 -6.80 9.75 20.75
N GLU A 282 -6.41 8.51 20.89
CA GLU A 282 -5.60 7.79 19.90
C GLU A 282 -6.36 7.64 18.58
N SER A 283 -5.62 7.41 17.50
CA SER A 283 -6.20 7.02 16.21
C SER A 283 -6.99 5.71 16.35
N GLN A 284 -7.86 5.44 15.39
CA GLN A 284 -8.56 4.15 15.34
C GLN A 284 -7.55 3.00 15.33
N SER A 285 -7.82 1.98 16.17
CA SER A 285 -6.99 0.78 16.24
C SER A 285 -6.83 0.13 14.87
N LEU A 286 -5.67 -0.46 14.61
CA LEU A 286 -5.39 -1.10 13.33
C LEU A 286 -5.94 -2.54 13.31
N ILE A 287 -6.64 -2.88 12.24
CA ILE A 287 -7.04 -4.24 11.92
C ILE A 287 -6.00 -4.82 10.96
N THR A 288 -5.41 -5.95 11.30
CA THR A 288 -4.40 -6.59 10.46
C THR A 288 -4.45 -8.11 10.53
N TRP A 289 -3.90 -8.76 9.52
CA TRP A 289 -3.75 -10.21 9.40
C TRP A 289 -2.33 -10.52 8.89
N PRO A 290 -1.85 -11.76 9.05
CA PRO A 290 -0.55 -12.15 8.48
C PRO A 290 -0.44 -11.84 6.98
N GLU A 291 -1.48 -12.10 6.21
CA GLU A 291 -1.60 -11.81 4.78
C GLU A 291 -1.93 -10.35 4.45
N GLY A 292 -2.02 -9.49 5.46
CA GLY A 292 -2.47 -8.11 5.29
C GLY A 292 -3.86 -8.01 4.67
N ASN A 293 -4.10 -7.00 3.83
CA ASN A 293 -5.39 -6.80 3.15
C ASN A 293 -5.75 -7.91 2.15
N GLY A 294 -4.83 -8.86 1.91
CA GLY A 294 -5.13 -10.11 1.19
C GLY A 294 -6.28 -10.91 1.80
N ARG A 295 -6.53 -10.79 3.10
CA ARG A 295 -7.70 -11.37 3.78
C ARG A 295 -9.01 -10.84 3.18
N ILE A 296 -9.12 -9.54 2.99
CA ILE A 296 -10.30 -8.90 2.42
C ILE A 296 -10.42 -9.24 0.92
N VAL A 297 -9.28 -9.21 0.20
CA VAL A 297 -9.23 -9.65 -1.20
C VAL A 297 -9.82 -11.05 -1.37
N ASN A 298 -9.37 -12.00 -0.55
CA ASN A 298 -9.84 -13.37 -0.61
C ASN A 298 -11.35 -13.48 -0.32
N HIS A 299 -11.86 -12.74 0.66
CA HIS A 299 -13.29 -12.71 0.95
C HIS A 299 -14.10 -12.20 -0.24
N LEU A 300 -13.75 -11.05 -0.81
CA LEU A 300 -14.44 -10.47 -1.96
C LEU A 300 -14.35 -11.38 -3.20
N PHE A 301 -13.17 -11.97 -3.43
CA PHE A 301 -12.95 -12.88 -4.57
C PHE A 301 -13.78 -14.15 -4.46
N GLU A 302 -13.81 -14.82 -3.30
CA GLU A 302 -14.59 -16.06 -3.11
C GLU A 302 -16.10 -15.86 -3.34
N LYS A 303 -16.62 -14.68 -3.05
CA LYS A 303 -18.03 -14.35 -3.34
C LYS A 303 -18.33 -14.27 -4.83
N GLY A 304 -17.34 -13.92 -5.67
CA GLY A 304 -17.51 -13.66 -7.11
C GLY A 304 -16.70 -14.57 -8.04
N LYS A 305 -15.98 -15.56 -7.54
CA LYS A 305 -14.94 -16.30 -8.29
C LYS A 305 -15.43 -16.91 -9.61
N ASP A 306 -16.66 -17.39 -9.67
CA ASP A 306 -17.24 -17.99 -10.89
C ASP A 306 -17.44 -16.97 -12.03
N ARG A 307 -17.32 -15.68 -11.75
CA ARG A 307 -17.42 -14.56 -12.69
C ARG A 307 -16.08 -13.89 -12.97
N VAL A 308 -15.02 -14.35 -12.31
CA VAL A 308 -13.67 -13.78 -12.46
C VAL A 308 -12.84 -14.63 -13.42
N GLN A 309 -12.26 -13.97 -14.42
CA GLN A 309 -11.29 -14.57 -15.35
C GLN A 309 -9.91 -14.00 -15.04
N LEU A 310 -9.10 -14.80 -14.37
CA LEU A 310 -7.68 -14.52 -14.14
C LEU A 310 -6.86 -14.80 -15.40
N ASP A 311 -5.61 -14.32 -15.45
CA ASP A 311 -4.71 -14.41 -16.60
C ASP A 311 -5.35 -13.88 -17.90
N ARG A 312 -6.22 -12.86 -17.77
CA ARG A 312 -6.99 -12.28 -18.88
C ARG A 312 -6.87 -10.77 -18.90
N ALA A 313 -6.32 -10.21 -19.98
CA ALA A 313 -6.10 -8.78 -20.14
C ALA A 313 -7.10 -8.13 -21.09
N ALA A 314 -7.61 -6.96 -20.72
CA ALA A 314 -8.27 -6.06 -21.69
C ALA A 314 -7.20 -5.35 -22.52
N VAL A 315 -7.25 -5.53 -23.82
CA VAL A 315 -6.34 -4.87 -24.79
C VAL A 315 -6.95 -3.61 -25.34
N GLU A 316 -8.27 -3.63 -25.55
CA GLU A 316 -8.97 -2.51 -26.17
C GLU A 316 -10.43 -2.44 -25.73
N LEU A 317 -10.88 -1.20 -25.46
CA LEU A 317 -12.28 -0.85 -25.24
C LEU A 317 -12.73 0.07 -26.35
N ILE A 318 -13.74 -0.35 -27.10
CA ILE A 318 -14.26 0.36 -28.27
C ILE A 318 -15.70 0.78 -27.97
N PRO A 319 -15.92 2.01 -27.51
CA PRO A 319 -17.26 2.52 -27.29
C PRO A 319 -18.06 2.56 -28.61
N LYS A 320 -19.28 2.04 -28.58
CA LYS A 320 -20.26 2.06 -29.68
C LYS A 320 -21.37 3.06 -29.35
N GLU A 321 -22.35 3.21 -30.22
CA GLU A 321 -23.57 3.99 -29.94
C GLU A 321 -24.33 3.41 -28.74
N ARG A 322 -24.37 2.08 -28.66
CA ARG A 322 -24.91 1.33 -27.52
C ARG A 322 -23.87 0.32 -27.02
N GLY A 323 -23.35 0.56 -25.80
CA GLY A 323 -22.42 -0.34 -25.15
C GLY A 323 -20.95 -0.17 -25.59
N VAL A 324 -20.16 -1.19 -25.33
CA VAL A 324 -18.71 -1.22 -25.53
C VAL A 324 -18.28 -2.61 -26.03
N GLU A 325 -17.48 -2.67 -27.07
CA GLU A 325 -16.74 -3.87 -27.41
C GLU A 325 -15.42 -3.92 -26.63
N VAL A 326 -15.19 -5.01 -25.91
CA VAL A 326 -14.00 -5.24 -25.11
C VAL A 326 -13.20 -6.37 -25.75
N VAL A 327 -11.99 -6.05 -26.23
CA VAL A 327 -11.06 -7.02 -26.78
C VAL A 327 -10.15 -7.51 -25.66
N THR A 328 -10.05 -8.82 -25.50
CA THR A 328 -9.26 -9.46 -24.44
C THR A 328 -8.33 -10.53 -25.01
N VAL A 329 -7.21 -10.76 -24.32
CA VAL A 329 -6.24 -11.82 -24.59
C VAL A 329 -5.81 -12.50 -23.29
N ASP A 330 -5.15 -13.63 -23.38
CA ASP A 330 -4.44 -14.20 -22.23
C ASP A 330 -3.21 -13.37 -21.85
N ARG A 331 -2.57 -13.70 -20.74
CA ARG A 331 -1.39 -12.99 -20.20
C ARG A 331 -0.20 -12.99 -21.17
N GLU A 332 -0.10 -13.97 -22.05
CA GLU A 332 0.92 -14.05 -23.10
C GLU A 332 0.57 -13.21 -24.34
N GLY A 333 -0.65 -12.66 -24.40
CA GLY A 333 -1.16 -11.88 -25.53
C GLY A 333 -1.70 -12.73 -26.66
N ARG A 334 -2.14 -13.95 -26.37
CA ARG A 334 -2.74 -14.92 -27.29
C ARG A 334 -4.22 -15.12 -26.97
N ASN A 335 -4.86 -16.04 -27.69
CA ASN A 335 -6.26 -16.47 -27.46
C ASN A 335 -7.23 -15.28 -27.38
N PRO A 336 -7.33 -14.47 -28.46
CA PRO A 336 -8.19 -13.30 -28.49
C PRO A 336 -9.67 -13.68 -28.32
N ARG A 337 -10.38 -12.92 -27.50
CA ARG A 337 -11.83 -13.01 -27.30
C ARG A 337 -12.44 -11.62 -27.24
N GLY A 338 -13.66 -11.50 -27.70
CA GLY A 338 -14.44 -10.27 -27.65
C GLY A 338 -15.64 -10.38 -26.72
N LEU A 339 -15.86 -9.34 -25.93
CA LEU A 339 -17.05 -9.18 -25.11
C LEU A 339 -17.82 -7.95 -25.58
N ARG A 340 -19.14 -8.11 -25.87
CA ARG A 340 -20.02 -6.98 -26.15
C ARG A 340 -20.79 -6.66 -24.89
N ALA A 341 -20.37 -5.58 -24.23
CA ALA A 341 -20.92 -5.13 -22.96
C ALA A 341 -21.92 -3.99 -23.15
N GLN A 342 -22.99 -3.94 -22.36
CA GLN A 342 -23.84 -2.76 -22.27
C GLN A 342 -23.13 -1.67 -21.46
N ARG A 343 -22.41 -2.04 -20.40
CA ARG A 343 -21.60 -1.17 -19.56
C ARG A 343 -20.24 -1.81 -19.24
N VAL A 344 -19.25 -0.97 -19.08
CA VAL A 344 -17.92 -1.38 -18.59
C VAL A 344 -17.59 -0.62 -17.32
N ILE A 345 -17.20 -1.32 -16.27
CA ILE A 345 -16.54 -0.74 -15.09
C ILE A 345 -15.04 -0.89 -15.30
N PHE A 346 -14.36 0.21 -15.57
CA PHE A 346 -12.91 0.24 -15.74
C PHE A 346 -12.26 0.49 -14.38
N ALA A 347 -11.86 -0.61 -13.71
CA ALA A 347 -11.26 -0.63 -12.38
C ALA A 347 -9.72 -0.77 -12.41
N ALA A 348 -9.11 -0.39 -13.53
CA ALA A 348 -7.67 -0.27 -13.70
C ALA A 348 -7.24 1.20 -13.62
N PRO A 349 -5.94 1.49 -13.35
CA PRO A 349 -5.45 2.87 -13.23
C PRO A 349 -5.70 3.73 -14.48
N GLN A 350 -5.92 5.03 -14.28
CA GLN A 350 -6.21 6.00 -15.35
C GLN A 350 -5.13 6.07 -16.43
N PHE A 351 -3.86 5.88 -16.06
CA PHE A 351 -2.80 5.83 -17.06
C PHE A 351 -2.97 4.68 -18.05
N MET A 352 -3.63 3.57 -17.65
CA MET A 352 -3.97 2.46 -18.54
C MET A 352 -5.11 2.82 -19.50
N ALA A 353 -6.07 3.65 -19.08
CA ALA A 353 -7.17 4.09 -19.93
C ALA A 353 -6.67 4.74 -21.23
N ARG A 354 -5.55 5.49 -21.15
CA ARG A 354 -4.88 6.09 -22.32
C ARG A 354 -4.52 5.06 -23.39
N TYR A 355 -4.19 3.84 -23.00
CA TYR A 355 -3.71 2.80 -23.92
C TYR A 355 -4.80 1.81 -24.30
N VAL A 356 -5.81 1.63 -23.46
CA VAL A 356 -6.85 0.61 -23.62
C VAL A 356 -8.14 1.21 -24.21
N VAL A 357 -8.55 2.41 -23.83
CA VAL A 357 -9.73 3.08 -24.37
C VAL A 357 -9.40 3.67 -25.75
N ARG A 358 -9.97 3.11 -26.83
CA ARG A 358 -9.59 3.47 -28.20
C ARG A 358 -9.58 4.99 -28.48
N PRO A 359 -10.62 5.78 -28.15
CA PRO A 359 -10.58 7.22 -28.38
C PRO A 359 -9.50 7.97 -27.59
N TYR A 360 -9.08 7.44 -26.42
CA TYR A 360 -8.04 8.07 -25.60
C TYR A 360 -6.62 7.83 -26.15
N ARG A 361 -6.44 6.81 -27.02
CA ARG A 361 -5.15 6.61 -27.69
C ARG A 361 -4.86 7.72 -28.68
N ASP A 362 -5.88 8.11 -29.45
CA ASP A 362 -5.74 9.09 -30.52
C ASP A 362 -5.76 10.52 -29.96
N ASN A 363 -6.61 10.75 -28.96
CA ASN A 363 -6.77 12.04 -28.31
C ASN A 363 -7.00 11.86 -26.80
N PRO A 364 -5.93 11.67 -26.00
CA PRO A 364 -6.07 11.48 -24.57
C PRO A 364 -6.61 12.74 -23.89
N PRO A 365 -7.63 12.62 -23.03
CA PRO A 365 -8.11 13.74 -22.23
C PRO A 365 -6.99 14.33 -21.36
N ALA A 366 -6.96 15.65 -21.23
CA ALA A 366 -5.89 16.36 -20.50
C ALA A 366 -5.73 15.85 -19.06
N HIS A 367 -6.82 15.49 -18.39
CA HIS A 367 -6.80 15.00 -17.02
C HIS A 367 -5.98 13.71 -16.82
N VAL A 368 -5.89 12.82 -17.83
CA VAL A 368 -5.15 11.55 -17.72
C VAL A 368 -3.67 11.78 -17.42
N GLY A 369 -3.07 12.85 -17.96
CA GLY A 369 -1.69 13.23 -17.70
C GLY A 369 -1.41 13.77 -16.31
N GLU A 370 -2.45 14.17 -15.57
CA GLU A 370 -2.32 14.76 -14.24
C GLU A 370 -2.21 13.70 -13.12
N PHE A 371 -2.59 12.45 -13.38
CA PHE A 371 -2.47 11.35 -12.44
C PHE A 371 -1.01 10.89 -12.39
N GLN A 372 -0.32 11.22 -11.31
CA GLN A 372 1.07 10.84 -11.05
C GLN A 372 1.13 9.79 -9.96
N PHE A 373 2.05 8.83 -10.11
CA PHE A 373 2.16 7.69 -9.20
C PHE A 373 3.55 7.57 -8.61
N GLY A 374 3.62 7.26 -7.32
CA GLY A 374 4.84 6.82 -6.65
C GLY A 374 5.23 5.39 -7.04
N SER A 375 6.52 5.11 -6.98
CA SER A 375 7.09 3.77 -7.23
C SER A 375 7.58 3.18 -5.91
N TRP A 376 7.34 1.88 -5.71
CA TRP A 376 7.70 1.17 -4.48
C TRP A 376 8.39 -0.15 -4.77
N MET A 377 9.42 -0.43 -4.00
CA MET A 377 9.97 -1.77 -3.83
C MET A 377 9.43 -2.34 -2.52
N VAL A 378 8.84 -3.52 -2.58
CA VAL A 378 8.43 -4.29 -1.40
C VAL A 378 9.17 -5.62 -1.42
N ALA A 379 9.81 -5.99 -0.32
CA ALA A 379 10.52 -7.25 -0.23
C ALA A 379 10.01 -8.10 0.93
N ASN A 380 9.84 -9.40 0.68
CA ASN A 380 9.53 -10.37 1.72
C ASN A 380 10.76 -11.22 2.02
N LEU A 381 11.28 -11.07 3.24
CA LEU A 381 12.45 -11.77 3.75
C LEU A 381 11.99 -12.96 4.61
N THR A 382 12.21 -14.17 4.15
CA THR A 382 12.00 -15.37 4.96
C THR A 382 13.21 -15.63 5.81
N LEU A 383 13.05 -15.57 7.13
CA LEU A 383 14.11 -15.78 8.12
C LEU A 383 13.95 -17.15 8.79
N ARG A 384 15.09 -17.81 9.04
CA ARG A 384 15.13 -19.08 9.81
C ARG A 384 14.86 -18.89 11.30
N ASP A 385 15.10 -17.69 11.82
CA ASP A 385 14.84 -17.28 13.20
C ASP A 385 14.70 -15.75 13.28
N ARG A 386 14.32 -15.25 14.43
CA ARG A 386 14.18 -13.82 14.70
C ARG A 386 15.55 -13.14 14.86
N PRO A 387 15.69 -11.87 14.44
CA PRO A 387 16.87 -11.07 14.77
C PRO A 387 17.06 -10.99 16.29
N LYS A 388 18.31 -11.08 16.72
CA LYS A 388 18.65 -10.96 18.14
C LYS A 388 18.41 -9.54 18.64
N LEU A 389 17.72 -9.44 19.77
CA LEU A 389 17.52 -8.19 20.49
C LEU A 389 18.55 -8.07 21.62
N SER A 390 19.03 -6.87 21.86
CA SER A 390 19.74 -6.56 23.10
C SER A 390 18.74 -6.62 24.27
N PRO A 391 19.15 -7.11 25.46
CA PRO A 391 18.26 -7.15 26.64
C PRO A 391 17.70 -5.79 27.09
N ARG A 392 18.21 -4.69 26.54
CA ARG A 392 17.78 -3.31 26.84
C ARG A 392 16.97 -2.68 25.72
N ASP A 393 16.75 -3.41 24.62
CA ASP A 393 15.98 -2.89 23.49
C ASP A 393 14.49 -3.13 23.69
N PHE A 394 13.68 -2.27 23.06
CA PHE A 394 12.26 -2.48 22.95
C PHE A 394 11.97 -3.76 22.13
N PRO A 395 10.98 -4.59 22.51
CA PRO A 395 10.68 -5.84 21.82
C PRO A 395 10.38 -5.65 20.33
N LEU A 396 10.48 -6.72 19.54
CA LEU A 396 10.10 -6.74 18.15
C LEU A 396 8.61 -6.39 18.02
N ALA A 397 8.32 -5.29 17.37
CA ALA A 397 6.96 -4.80 17.13
C ALA A 397 6.38 -5.38 15.84
N TRP A 398 5.10 -5.13 15.61
CA TRP A 398 4.49 -5.38 14.32
C TRP A 398 5.13 -4.49 13.25
N ASP A 399 5.21 -3.18 13.45
CA ASP A 399 5.92 -2.24 12.59
C ASP A 399 7.25 -1.77 13.21
N ASN A 400 8.32 -1.74 12.41
CA ASN A 400 9.69 -1.52 12.85
C ASN A 400 10.41 -0.55 11.93
N VAL A 401 10.50 0.69 12.33
CA VAL A 401 10.97 1.82 11.52
C VAL A 401 12.42 2.17 11.84
N LEU A 402 13.20 2.54 10.83
CA LEU A 402 14.57 3.02 10.98
C LEU A 402 14.61 4.54 10.76
N TYR A 403 14.85 5.32 11.82
CA TYR A 403 14.76 6.78 11.80
C TYR A 403 15.60 7.47 10.70
N GLU A 404 16.80 6.97 10.46
CA GLU A 404 17.74 7.57 9.49
C GLU A 404 17.77 6.80 8.16
N SER A 405 16.65 6.14 7.81
CA SER A 405 16.51 5.39 6.56
C SER A 405 15.57 6.06 5.57
N PRO A 406 15.84 5.96 4.26
CA PRO A 406 14.86 6.29 3.23
C PRO A 406 13.72 5.25 3.13
N SER A 407 13.89 4.05 3.73
CA SER A 407 12.84 3.04 3.81
C SER A 407 11.80 3.40 4.88
N LEU A 408 10.70 2.65 4.89
CA LEU A 408 9.73 2.67 6.00
C LEU A 408 10.04 1.56 7.03
N GLY A 409 11.17 0.83 6.86
CA GLY A 409 11.46 -0.31 7.69
C GLY A 409 10.68 -1.56 7.26
N TYR A 410 10.15 -2.30 8.22
CA TYR A 410 9.52 -3.60 7.92
C TYR A 410 8.41 -3.95 8.90
N VAL A 411 7.44 -4.71 8.41
CA VAL A 411 6.36 -5.31 9.18
C VAL A 411 6.66 -6.80 9.40
N VAL A 412 6.29 -7.32 10.58
CA VAL A 412 6.49 -8.73 10.95
C VAL A 412 5.22 -9.52 10.67
N ALA A 413 5.19 -10.29 9.58
CA ALA A 413 4.00 -11.03 9.16
C ALA A 413 3.52 -12.09 10.18
N THR A 414 4.42 -12.62 11.03
CA THR A 414 4.06 -13.60 12.08
C THR A 414 3.59 -12.94 13.37
N HIS A 415 3.59 -11.61 13.50
CA HIS A 415 3.27 -10.89 14.73
C HIS A 415 1.89 -11.27 15.28
N GLN A 416 0.87 -11.25 14.44
CA GLN A 416 -0.52 -11.59 14.80
C GLN A 416 -0.72 -13.04 15.26
N ARG A 417 0.27 -13.93 15.09
CA ARG A 417 0.20 -15.31 15.58
C ARG A 417 0.54 -15.47 17.06
N GLY A 418 0.93 -14.40 17.76
CA GLY A 418 1.34 -14.45 19.16
C GLY A 418 2.58 -15.31 19.43
N ARG A 419 3.41 -15.58 18.41
CA ARG A 419 4.62 -16.38 18.53
C ARG A 419 5.83 -15.49 18.31
N ASP A 420 6.66 -15.33 19.34
CA ASP A 420 7.81 -14.41 19.35
C ASP A 420 9.16 -15.12 19.16
N HIS A 421 9.16 -16.37 18.68
CA HIS A 421 10.36 -17.18 18.42
C HIS A 421 10.20 -18.00 17.14
N GLY A 422 11.35 -18.48 16.63
CA GLY A 422 11.43 -19.31 15.43
C GLY A 422 11.27 -18.53 14.13
N PRO A 423 11.07 -19.24 13.00
CA PRO A 423 11.02 -18.63 11.68
C PRO A 423 9.97 -17.53 11.54
N THR A 424 10.29 -16.50 10.75
CA THR A 424 9.40 -15.38 10.47
C THR A 424 9.55 -14.90 9.04
N VAL A 425 8.63 -14.00 8.61
CA VAL A 425 8.76 -13.21 7.40
C VAL A 425 8.72 -11.73 7.78
N LEU A 426 9.70 -10.98 7.28
CA LEU A 426 9.73 -9.52 7.37
C LEU A 426 9.31 -8.97 6.01
N THR A 427 8.29 -8.12 5.99
CA THR A 427 7.89 -7.38 4.79
C THR A 427 8.52 -5.99 4.84
N TYR A 428 9.53 -5.76 4.03
CA TYR A 428 10.27 -4.51 3.96
C TYR A 428 9.68 -3.58 2.91
N TYR A 429 9.50 -2.30 3.24
CA TYR A 429 8.89 -1.30 2.39
C TYR A 429 9.88 -0.19 2.04
N TYR A 430 10.06 0.06 0.75
CA TYR A 430 10.95 1.10 0.24
C TYR A 430 10.24 1.97 -0.81
N PRO A 431 9.66 3.13 -0.41
CA PRO A 431 9.12 4.09 -1.35
C PRO A 431 10.26 4.88 -2.02
N LEU A 432 10.21 5.06 -3.34
CA LEU A 432 11.16 5.86 -4.10
C LEU A 432 10.64 7.30 -4.24
N CYS A 433 10.55 8.03 -3.12
CA CYS A 433 9.90 9.33 -3.06
C CYS A 433 10.84 10.53 -3.26
N ASP A 434 12.15 10.36 -3.12
CA ASP A 434 13.14 11.45 -3.27
C ASP A 434 13.44 11.81 -4.73
N GLU A 435 12.97 11.00 -5.69
CA GLU A 435 13.25 11.14 -7.10
C GLU A 435 12.02 11.61 -7.89
N ASN A 436 12.26 12.21 -9.06
CA ASN A 436 11.19 12.41 -10.02
C ASN A 436 10.48 11.06 -10.31
N PRO A 437 9.15 10.98 -10.32
CA PRO A 437 8.42 9.69 -10.45
C PRO A 437 8.80 8.87 -11.69
N ARG A 438 9.25 9.51 -12.78
CA ARG A 438 9.74 8.79 -13.96
C ARG A 438 11.11 8.18 -13.72
N ILE A 439 12.03 8.94 -13.10
CA ILE A 439 13.37 8.47 -12.74
C ILE A 439 13.27 7.34 -11.72
N ALA A 440 12.46 7.52 -10.66
CA ALA A 440 12.17 6.50 -9.66
C ALA A 440 11.69 5.19 -10.29
N ARG A 441 10.78 5.28 -11.25
CA ARG A 441 10.26 4.10 -11.96
C ARG A 441 11.32 3.44 -12.84
N THR A 442 12.14 4.21 -13.54
CA THR A 442 13.25 3.68 -14.35
C THR A 442 14.22 2.92 -13.44
N ARG A 443 14.66 3.53 -12.34
CA ARG A 443 15.53 2.87 -11.35
C ARG A 443 14.89 1.59 -10.78
N LEU A 444 13.60 1.63 -10.43
CA LEU A 444 12.88 0.46 -9.91
C LEU A 444 12.92 -0.72 -10.89
N LEU A 445 12.80 -0.45 -12.19
CA LEU A 445 12.76 -1.47 -13.23
C LEU A 445 14.15 -1.97 -13.66
N GLU A 446 15.14 -1.09 -13.70
CA GLU A 446 16.51 -1.40 -14.13
C GLU A 446 17.32 -2.11 -13.06
N ALA A 447 17.10 -1.78 -11.77
CA ALA A 447 17.80 -2.45 -10.68
C ALA A 447 17.43 -3.93 -10.60
N GLY A 448 18.46 -4.76 -10.59
CA GLY A 448 18.33 -6.21 -10.53
C GLY A 448 17.96 -6.70 -9.12
N TRP A 449 17.54 -7.98 -9.02
CA TRP A 449 17.17 -8.58 -7.74
C TRP A 449 18.27 -8.46 -6.68
N ARG A 450 19.55 -8.73 -7.04
CA ARG A 450 20.68 -8.64 -6.12
C ARG A 450 20.91 -7.22 -5.59
N GLU A 451 20.70 -6.23 -6.45
CA GLU A 451 20.84 -4.82 -6.06
C GLU A 451 19.78 -4.42 -5.04
N TRP A 452 18.52 -4.78 -5.26
CA TRP A 452 17.45 -4.54 -4.31
C TRP A 452 17.64 -5.30 -2.99
N ALA A 453 18.10 -6.55 -3.07
CA ALA A 453 18.41 -7.33 -1.87
C ALA A 453 19.54 -6.69 -1.06
N GLU A 454 20.60 -6.18 -1.73
CA GLU A 454 21.70 -5.51 -1.05
C GLU A 454 21.27 -4.18 -0.41
N VAL A 455 20.43 -3.39 -1.08
CA VAL A 455 19.83 -2.16 -0.52
C VAL A 455 19.11 -2.47 0.80
N ALA A 456 18.22 -3.44 0.80
CA ALA A 456 17.43 -3.78 1.99
C ALA A 456 18.28 -4.43 3.10
N LEU A 457 19.17 -5.36 2.76
CA LEU A 457 20.03 -6.04 3.74
C LEU A 457 20.99 -5.05 4.42
N THR A 458 21.58 -4.12 3.66
CA THR A 458 22.46 -3.09 4.22
C THR A 458 21.72 -2.15 5.16
N ASP A 459 20.49 -1.77 4.82
CA ASP A 459 19.66 -0.94 5.67
C ASP A 459 19.27 -1.67 6.98
N LEU A 460 18.79 -2.90 6.87
CA LEU A 460 18.38 -3.71 8.00
C LEU A 460 19.56 -4.12 8.91
N GLU A 461 20.77 -4.30 8.35
CA GLU A 461 21.97 -4.66 9.12
C GLU A 461 22.35 -3.59 10.16
N ARG A 462 21.96 -2.33 9.95
CA ARG A 462 22.15 -1.23 10.91
C ARG A 462 21.44 -1.50 12.23
N ALA A 463 20.27 -2.10 12.18
CA ALA A 463 19.43 -2.42 13.33
C ALA A 463 19.56 -3.90 13.77
N HIS A 464 19.91 -4.78 12.85
CA HIS A 464 20.02 -6.21 13.04
C HIS A 464 21.33 -6.75 12.44
N PRO A 465 22.46 -6.65 13.16
CA PRO A 465 23.77 -7.08 12.63
C PRO A 465 23.85 -8.54 12.20
N ASP A 466 22.94 -9.38 12.65
CA ASP A 466 22.85 -10.80 12.31
C ASP A 466 21.91 -11.11 11.12
N ILE A 467 21.23 -10.10 10.55
CA ILE A 467 20.17 -10.28 9.55
C ILE A 467 20.63 -11.13 8.35
N ARG A 468 21.81 -10.86 7.80
CA ARG A 468 22.34 -11.60 6.64
C ARG A 468 22.50 -13.10 6.89
N SER A 469 22.76 -13.49 8.15
CA SER A 469 22.89 -14.90 8.53
C SER A 469 21.53 -15.58 8.75
N LEU A 470 20.47 -14.82 8.92
CA LEU A 470 19.13 -15.30 9.20
C LEU A 470 18.27 -15.45 7.95
N VAL A 471 18.48 -14.60 6.93
CA VAL A 471 17.68 -14.62 5.72
C VAL A 471 18.00 -15.85 4.87
N GLU A 472 16.99 -16.69 4.62
CA GLU A 472 17.06 -17.84 3.73
C GLU A 472 16.59 -17.50 2.32
N ARG A 473 15.54 -16.70 2.21
CA ARG A 473 14.95 -16.28 0.93
C ARG A 473 14.56 -14.81 0.96
N PHE A 474 14.78 -14.13 -0.16
CA PHE A 474 14.51 -12.70 -0.35
C PHE A 474 13.77 -12.49 -1.67
N ASP A 475 12.47 -12.31 -1.64
CA ASP A 475 11.67 -12.05 -2.83
C ASP A 475 11.29 -10.57 -2.93
N VAL A 476 11.35 -10.02 -4.15
CA VAL A 476 11.15 -8.59 -4.43
C VAL A 476 9.94 -8.39 -5.32
N MET A 477 9.02 -7.53 -4.91
CA MET A 477 7.90 -7.01 -5.71
C MET A 477 8.21 -5.57 -6.13
N ARG A 478 8.03 -5.27 -7.42
CA ARG A 478 8.20 -3.94 -7.97
C ARG A 478 6.85 -3.33 -8.37
N TRP A 479 6.45 -2.29 -7.64
CA TRP A 479 5.24 -1.53 -7.91
C TRP A 479 5.58 -0.23 -8.63
N GLY A 480 5.60 -0.22 -9.96
CA GLY A 480 5.95 0.96 -10.77
C GLY A 480 4.94 2.12 -10.66
N HIS A 481 3.68 1.79 -10.37
CA HIS A 481 2.58 2.75 -10.21
C HIS A 481 1.78 2.35 -8.95
N ALA A 482 2.46 2.36 -7.79
CA ALA A 482 1.91 1.84 -6.54
C ALA A 482 0.76 2.69 -6.01
N MET A 483 1.00 3.99 -5.87
CA MET A 483 0.09 4.91 -5.19
C MET A 483 -0.04 6.21 -5.96
N ILE A 484 -1.28 6.72 -6.08
CA ILE A 484 -1.53 8.08 -6.58
C ILE A 484 -0.86 9.08 -5.65
N ARG A 485 -0.29 10.13 -6.22
CA ARG A 485 0.41 11.19 -5.48
C ARG A 485 -0.52 12.38 -5.24
N PRO A 486 -0.98 12.62 -4.00
CA PRO A 486 -1.79 13.78 -3.63
C PRO A 486 -0.91 15.05 -3.53
N ARG A 487 -0.35 15.47 -4.67
CA ARG A 487 0.44 16.68 -4.78
C ARG A 487 -0.43 17.93 -4.65
N THR A 488 0.19 19.04 -4.36
CA THR A 488 -0.47 20.35 -4.31
C THR A 488 -1.35 20.59 -5.53
N GLY A 489 -2.61 20.96 -5.31
CA GLY A 489 -3.62 21.25 -6.34
C GLY A 489 -4.29 20.03 -6.98
N PHE A 490 -3.94 18.79 -6.59
CA PHE A 490 -4.54 17.60 -7.18
C PHE A 490 -5.83 17.16 -6.48
N MET A 491 -5.87 17.21 -5.14
CA MET A 491 -6.99 16.70 -4.35
C MET A 491 -8.32 17.38 -4.69
N TRP A 492 -8.32 18.69 -4.82
CA TRP A 492 -9.51 19.49 -5.14
C TRP A 492 -9.47 20.10 -6.54
N GLY A 493 -8.48 19.75 -7.35
CA GLY A 493 -8.34 20.14 -8.74
C GLY A 493 -9.41 19.54 -9.67
N THR A 494 -9.42 19.99 -10.92
CA THR A 494 -10.38 19.52 -11.93
C THR A 494 -10.07 18.12 -12.44
N ALA A 495 -8.78 17.73 -12.52
CA ALA A 495 -8.34 16.49 -13.13
C ALA A 495 -8.98 15.25 -12.48
N ARG A 496 -9.01 15.19 -11.15
CA ARG A 496 -9.61 14.09 -10.40
C ARG A 496 -11.12 13.97 -10.68
N ARG A 497 -11.84 15.11 -10.68
CA ARG A 497 -13.27 15.14 -10.97
C ARG A 497 -13.61 14.77 -12.41
N GLU A 498 -12.80 15.23 -13.37
CA GLU A 498 -12.97 14.86 -14.78
C GLU A 498 -12.66 13.37 -15.00
N GLY A 499 -11.62 12.83 -14.37
CA GLY A 499 -11.26 11.41 -14.44
C GLY A 499 -12.31 10.46 -13.85
N ALA A 500 -13.14 10.95 -12.92
CA ALA A 500 -14.22 10.17 -12.32
C ALA A 500 -15.52 10.15 -13.17
N LYS A 501 -15.62 11.03 -14.17
CA LYS A 501 -16.81 11.06 -15.04
C LYS A 501 -16.84 9.87 -15.99
N PRO A 502 -18.01 9.24 -16.19
CA PRO A 502 -18.16 8.22 -17.21
C PRO A 502 -17.82 8.75 -18.62
N PHE A 503 -17.18 7.90 -19.40
CA PHE A 503 -16.98 8.17 -20.83
C PHE A 503 -17.89 7.25 -21.65
N ARG A 504 -19.01 7.76 -22.14
CA ARG A 504 -20.09 6.98 -22.79
C ARG A 504 -20.56 5.85 -21.84
N SER A 505 -20.41 4.59 -22.25
CA SER A 505 -20.78 3.41 -21.44
C SER A 505 -19.61 2.83 -20.65
N ILE A 506 -18.52 3.58 -20.45
CA ILE A 506 -17.35 3.20 -19.62
C ILE A 506 -17.38 4.06 -18.36
N HIS A 507 -17.45 3.40 -17.20
CA HIS A 507 -17.44 3.99 -15.86
C HIS A 507 -16.10 3.67 -15.19
N PHE A 508 -15.46 4.65 -14.55
CA PHE A 508 -14.13 4.49 -13.95
C PHE A 508 -14.23 4.26 -12.45
N ALA A 509 -13.56 3.22 -11.95
CA ALA A 509 -13.59 2.80 -10.55
C ALA A 509 -12.18 2.47 -10.02
N HIS A 510 -11.51 3.43 -9.39
CA HIS A 510 -10.19 3.22 -8.81
C HIS A 510 -9.95 4.22 -7.66
N SER A 511 -9.17 3.84 -6.63
CA SER A 511 -8.88 4.72 -5.47
C SER A 511 -8.26 6.06 -5.86
N GLU A 512 -7.48 6.13 -6.95
CA GLU A 512 -6.88 7.37 -7.45
C GLU A 512 -7.90 8.47 -7.79
N LEU A 513 -9.16 8.08 -8.06
CA LEU A 513 -10.26 9.02 -8.34
C LEU A 513 -10.71 9.76 -7.08
N SER A 514 -10.42 9.25 -5.90
CA SER A 514 -10.58 9.98 -4.64
C SER A 514 -9.33 10.80 -4.27
N GLY A 515 -8.19 10.51 -4.91
CA GLY A 515 -6.93 11.24 -4.76
C GLY A 515 -5.94 10.61 -3.78
N VAL A 516 -6.34 9.59 -3.03
CA VAL A 516 -5.48 8.84 -2.12
C VAL A 516 -5.61 7.33 -2.36
N ALA A 517 -4.53 6.59 -2.17
CA ALA A 517 -4.46 5.16 -2.52
C ALA A 517 -4.73 4.27 -1.30
N LEU A 518 -5.86 4.47 -0.63
CA LEU A 518 -6.28 3.69 0.53
C LEU A 518 -7.28 2.61 0.13
N PHE A 519 -7.38 1.57 0.97
CA PHE A 519 -8.35 0.49 0.81
C PHE A 519 -9.78 1.04 0.81
N GLU A 520 -10.11 1.89 1.77
CA GLU A 520 -11.45 2.48 1.96
C GLU A 520 -11.90 3.26 0.74
N GLU A 521 -10.97 3.93 0.06
CA GLU A 521 -11.24 4.68 -1.14
C GLU A 521 -11.52 3.78 -2.35
N ALA A 522 -10.74 2.72 -2.51
CA ALA A 522 -10.97 1.72 -3.55
C ALA A 522 -12.32 1.02 -3.35
N PHE A 523 -12.65 0.71 -2.10
CA PHE A 523 -13.92 0.10 -1.71
C PHE A 523 -15.12 1.04 -1.98
N ASP A 524 -15.06 2.29 -1.51
CA ASP A 524 -16.11 3.30 -1.75
C ASP A 524 -16.37 3.54 -3.23
N VAL A 525 -15.30 3.77 -4.00
CA VAL A 525 -15.44 4.02 -5.45
C VAL A 525 -15.99 2.78 -6.16
N GLY A 526 -15.55 1.57 -5.79
CA GLY A 526 -16.07 0.32 -6.32
C GLY A 526 -17.57 0.15 -6.11
N LEU A 527 -18.05 0.44 -4.89
CA LEU A 527 -19.47 0.41 -4.53
C LEU A 527 -20.29 1.43 -5.34
N ARG A 528 -19.87 2.69 -5.32
CA ARG A 528 -20.61 3.78 -5.97
C ARG A 528 -20.76 3.55 -7.47
N VAL A 529 -19.68 3.16 -8.12
CA VAL A 529 -19.69 2.91 -9.58
C VAL A 529 -20.50 1.67 -9.93
N ALA A 530 -20.44 0.61 -9.13
CA ALA A 530 -21.28 -0.58 -9.35
C ALA A 530 -22.77 -0.26 -9.25
N GLU A 531 -23.17 0.55 -8.26
CA GLU A 531 -24.55 0.99 -8.10
C GLU A 531 -25.00 1.92 -9.23
N GLU A 532 -24.17 2.88 -9.65
CA GLU A 532 -24.43 3.73 -10.80
C GLU A 532 -24.68 2.91 -12.08
N VAL A 533 -23.80 1.92 -12.33
CA VAL A 533 -23.94 1.04 -13.50
C VAL A 533 -25.19 0.20 -13.40
N ARG A 534 -25.48 -0.41 -12.26
CA ARG A 534 -26.68 -1.21 -12.04
C ARG A 534 -27.96 -0.42 -12.32
N LEU A 535 -28.07 0.79 -11.78
CA LEU A 535 -29.23 1.68 -12.00
C LEU A 535 -29.37 2.14 -13.45
N SER A 536 -28.28 2.23 -14.20
CA SER A 536 -28.30 2.63 -15.61
C SER A 536 -28.75 1.52 -16.57
N LEU A 537 -28.96 0.30 -16.10
CA LEU A 537 -29.44 -0.85 -16.86
C LEU A 537 -30.94 -1.16 -16.62
N VAL A 538 -31.53 -0.54 -15.62
CA VAL A 538 -32.96 -0.58 -15.31
C VAL A 538 -33.67 0.56 -16.05
#